data_c81713f726527028f6e725b3c558611e
#
_entry.id   c81713f726527028f6e725b3c558611e
#
_cell.length_a   1.000
_cell.length_b   1.000
_cell.length_c   1.000
_cell.angle_alpha   90.00
_cell.angle_beta   90.00
_cell.angle_gamma   90.00
#
_symmetry.space_group_name_H-M   'P 1'
#
loop_
_entity.id
_entity.type
_entity.pdbx_description
1 polymer ?
#
loop_
_entity_poly.entity_id
_entity_poly.type
_entity_poly.pdbx_seq_one_letter_code
_entity_poly.pdbx_strand_id
1 'polypeptide(L)'
;KLGIRVAGKDSKLQDVSRFPEFDSGLKKLMAGTKFYFYNFDKSRGFDKYMISEKAPSDPASVSFTASFFKDSDGKLKFKTENMRDSSDPARTYTVEMTYGGALYKQRYLYKVGKNLFPFVQHNPKGDESYNDRGRKPWRDYHADWLFNEGTNKLIDPPIAKSFEKECASCHYTGYTLTKTPEGEYIAGAVNDPNGEFDIDGDGTPNELNIGCENCHGPGSAHVTASKAKKASTIVSPGKLSTERSSVICGQCHSRPQGNLKNDQPVNKDNKMMIPGTSRNDYLTNYTTREDADAKKDYWADGMHSKSHHQQYTDFIKSKKYKNGNQLLSCANCHDPHGKNALSHQAKAEVKNSDLCISCHKDKSDMKAHTAAKVGMPHEMKINCIDCHNTKTMQTGAGFSKGLARKDGKNYWMNDVTSHLFDVPRKDNVGVKGVEPGKAMPIPYTNACGKCHNVEGL
;
A
#
# COMPACT_ATOMS: atom_id res chain seq x y z
N LYS A 1 8.71 -5.21 5.18
CA LYS A 1 9.69 -4.68 4.23
C LYS A 1 9.02 -4.51 2.87
N LEU A 2 9.18 -3.35 2.26
CA LEU A 2 8.56 -3.00 0.98
C LEU A 2 9.34 -3.55 -0.22
N GLY A 3 9.95 -4.70 -0.16
CA GLY A 3 10.81 -5.37 -1.12
C GLY A 3 10.82 -4.80 -2.54
N ILE A 4 11.72 -3.86 -2.82
CA ILE A 4 12.07 -3.45 -4.17
C ILE A 4 13.15 -4.36 -4.72
N ARG A 5 13.03 -4.70 -5.99
CA ARG A 5 14.03 -5.45 -6.75
C ARG A 5 14.25 -4.73 -8.07
N VAL A 6 15.50 -4.55 -8.43
CA VAL A 6 15.92 -3.86 -9.64
C VAL A 6 16.61 -4.86 -10.56
N ALA A 7 16.61 -4.61 -11.86
CA ALA A 7 17.42 -5.35 -12.80
C ALA A 7 18.90 -5.23 -12.43
N GLY A 8 19.61 -6.35 -12.41
CA GLY A 8 21.03 -6.38 -12.09
C GLY A 8 21.90 -5.64 -13.11
N LYS A 9 23.21 -5.54 -12.87
CA LYS A 9 24.18 -4.90 -13.78
C LYS A 9 24.13 -5.49 -15.20
N ASP A 10 23.74 -6.75 -15.32
CA ASP A 10 23.46 -7.46 -16.56
C ASP A 10 22.02 -7.29 -17.05
N SER A 11 21.26 -6.37 -16.48
CA SER A 11 19.85 -6.11 -16.77
C SER A 11 18.90 -7.27 -16.49
N LYS A 12 19.25 -8.19 -15.61
CA LYS A 12 18.37 -9.26 -15.11
C LYS A 12 17.80 -8.88 -13.76
N LEU A 13 16.51 -9.15 -13.56
CA LEU A 13 15.92 -9.03 -12.23
C LEU A 13 16.58 -10.02 -11.28
N GLN A 14 17.05 -9.53 -10.14
CA GLN A 14 17.68 -10.39 -9.14
C GLN A 14 16.70 -11.41 -8.58
N ASP A 15 17.14 -12.64 -8.47
CA ASP A 15 16.40 -13.69 -7.79
C ASP A 15 16.50 -13.52 -6.26
N VAL A 16 15.35 -13.54 -5.58
CA VAL A 16 15.29 -13.54 -4.11
C VAL A 16 14.81 -14.90 -3.67
N SER A 17 15.71 -15.89 -3.79
CA SER A 17 15.43 -17.29 -3.51
C SER A 17 14.87 -17.59 -2.11
N ARG A 18 15.13 -16.74 -1.13
CA ARG A 18 14.58 -16.86 0.24
C ARG A 18 13.09 -16.50 0.37
N PHE A 19 12.46 -16.07 -0.71
CA PHE A 19 11.02 -15.76 -0.75
C PHE A 19 10.40 -16.40 -1.99
N PRO A 20 10.12 -17.70 -1.94
CA PRO A 20 9.59 -18.46 -3.09
C PRO A 20 8.31 -17.85 -3.69
N GLU A 21 7.50 -17.20 -2.87
CA GLU A 21 6.28 -16.52 -3.31
C GLU A 21 6.55 -15.34 -4.26
N PHE A 22 7.70 -14.69 -4.15
CA PHE A 22 8.13 -13.67 -5.11
C PHE A 22 8.38 -14.27 -6.48
N ASP A 23 8.92 -15.47 -6.52
CA ASP A 23 9.33 -16.10 -7.76
C ASP A 23 8.16 -16.58 -8.60
N SER A 24 7.01 -16.91 -7.99
CA SER A 24 5.89 -17.51 -8.73
C SER A 24 5.38 -16.61 -9.84
N GLY A 25 5.19 -15.32 -9.57
CA GLY A 25 4.77 -14.34 -10.57
C GLY A 25 5.87 -14.03 -11.57
N LEU A 26 7.09 -13.76 -11.10
CA LEU A 26 8.23 -13.45 -11.96
C LEU A 26 8.60 -14.62 -12.86
N LYS A 27 8.63 -15.87 -12.35
CA LYS A 27 8.86 -17.07 -13.14
C LYS A 27 7.84 -17.25 -14.25
N LYS A 28 6.56 -16.99 -13.98
CA LYS A 28 5.52 -17.03 -15.02
C LYS A 28 5.77 -16.00 -16.11
N LEU A 29 6.08 -14.75 -15.76
CA LEU A 29 6.35 -13.71 -16.74
C LEU A 29 7.60 -14.04 -17.57
N MET A 30 8.67 -14.51 -16.92
CA MET A 30 9.90 -14.93 -17.60
C MET A 30 9.72 -16.14 -18.53
N ALA A 31 8.80 -17.04 -18.19
CA ALA A 31 8.47 -18.22 -19.03
C ALA A 31 7.61 -17.88 -20.23
N GLY A 32 7.14 -16.65 -20.33
CA GLY A 32 6.22 -16.20 -21.37
C GLY A 32 4.77 -16.28 -20.94
N THR A 33 4.15 -15.14 -20.72
CA THR A 33 2.72 -15.04 -20.36
C THR A 33 2.07 -13.95 -21.18
N LYS A 34 0.95 -14.30 -21.82
CA LYS A 34 0.11 -13.31 -22.51
C LYS A 34 -1.10 -12.98 -21.68
N PHE A 35 -1.32 -11.69 -21.47
CA PHE A 35 -2.53 -11.18 -20.82
C PHE A 35 -3.44 -10.48 -21.82
N TYR A 36 -4.73 -10.66 -21.60
CA TYR A 36 -5.82 -9.97 -22.29
C TYR A 36 -6.42 -8.95 -21.33
N PHE A 37 -6.52 -7.69 -21.75
CA PHE A 37 -7.16 -6.59 -21.02
C PHE A 37 -8.50 -6.29 -21.68
N TYR A 38 -9.59 -6.52 -20.94
CA TYR A 38 -10.95 -6.52 -21.50
C TYR A 38 -11.97 -5.97 -20.50
N ASN A 39 -13.19 -5.70 -20.96
CA ASN A 39 -14.28 -5.18 -20.15
C ASN A 39 -13.87 -3.97 -19.30
N PHE A 40 -13.35 -2.93 -19.95
CA PHE A 40 -12.98 -1.69 -19.30
C PHE A 40 -14.15 -1.08 -18.53
N ASP A 41 -13.89 -0.67 -17.28
CA ASP A 41 -14.85 0.00 -16.42
C ASP A 41 -14.14 1.08 -15.58
N LYS A 42 -14.29 2.31 -15.99
CA LYS A 42 -13.69 3.49 -15.35
C LYS A 42 -13.97 3.61 -13.86
N SER A 43 -15.09 3.05 -13.39
CA SER A 43 -15.51 3.14 -11.99
C SER A 43 -14.81 2.16 -11.05
N ARG A 44 -13.98 1.25 -11.57
CA ARG A 44 -13.33 0.18 -10.79
C ARG A 44 -12.08 0.59 -10.02
N GLY A 45 -11.65 1.83 -10.12
CA GLY A 45 -10.45 2.30 -9.41
C GLY A 45 -9.16 1.96 -10.15
N PHE A 46 -8.24 1.20 -9.54
CA PHE A 46 -6.95 0.86 -10.15
C PHE A 46 -7.05 -0.26 -11.19
N ASP A 47 -7.94 -1.21 -11.00
CA ASP A 47 -8.15 -2.37 -11.84
C ASP A 47 -9.32 -2.16 -12.79
N LYS A 48 -9.17 -1.19 -13.67
CA LYS A 48 -10.21 -0.79 -14.62
C LYS A 48 -10.50 -1.85 -15.66
N TYR A 49 -9.52 -2.68 -16.00
CA TYR A 49 -9.68 -3.83 -16.88
C TYR A 49 -9.88 -5.12 -16.10
N MET A 50 -10.64 -6.01 -16.65
CA MET A 50 -10.49 -7.42 -16.32
C MET A 50 -9.23 -7.95 -17.02
N ILE A 51 -8.49 -8.83 -16.35
CA ILE A 51 -7.27 -9.44 -16.89
C ILE A 51 -7.39 -10.96 -16.92
N SER A 52 -6.92 -11.58 -17.98
CA SER A 52 -6.91 -13.04 -18.13
C SER A 52 -5.71 -13.51 -18.93
N GLU A 53 -5.16 -14.67 -18.56
CA GLU A 53 -4.16 -15.39 -19.35
C GLU A 53 -4.79 -16.15 -20.53
N LYS A 54 -6.10 -16.34 -20.51
CA LYS A 54 -6.87 -16.95 -21.61
C LYS A 54 -7.68 -15.88 -22.32
N ALA A 55 -7.79 -16.00 -23.63
CA ALA A 55 -8.68 -15.14 -24.41
C ALA A 55 -10.11 -15.22 -23.86
N PRO A 56 -10.80 -14.08 -23.65
CA PRO A 56 -12.20 -14.09 -23.27
C PRO A 56 -13.07 -14.65 -24.42
N SER A 57 -14.25 -15.12 -24.07
CA SER A 57 -15.22 -15.68 -25.03
C SER A 57 -15.72 -14.64 -26.03
N ASP A 58 -15.74 -13.38 -25.65
CA ASP A 58 -16.04 -12.25 -26.53
C ASP A 58 -14.75 -11.51 -26.89
N PRO A 59 -14.16 -11.74 -28.07
CA PRO A 59 -12.96 -11.06 -28.55
C PRO A 59 -13.14 -9.54 -28.68
N ALA A 60 -14.35 -9.06 -28.99
CA ALA A 60 -14.63 -7.63 -29.14
C ALA A 60 -14.53 -6.85 -27.81
N SER A 61 -14.64 -7.54 -26.68
CA SER A 61 -14.45 -6.95 -25.36
C SER A 61 -12.98 -6.61 -25.06
N VAL A 62 -12.02 -7.14 -25.82
CA VAL A 62 -10.59 -6.97 -25.60
C VAL A 62 -10.12 -5.65 -26.16
N SER A 63 -9.53 -4.82 -25.32
CA SER A 63 -8.93 -3.56 -25.77
C SER A 63 -7.52 -3.77 -26.31
N PHE A 64 -6.67 -4.44 -25.53
CA PHE A 64 -5.30 -4.75 -25.94
C PHE A 64 -4.78 -6.00 -25.23
N THR A 65 -3.63 -6.49 -25.68
CA THR A 65 -2.91 -7.59 -25.04
C THR A 65 -1.52 -7.14 -24.60
N ALA A 66 -0.95 -7.86 -23.62
CA ALA A 66 0.46 -7.72 -23.25
C ALA A 66 1.09 -9.11 -23.16
N SER A 67 2.10 -9.34 -23.98
CA SER A 67 2.85 -10.60 -24.04
C SER A 67 4.20 -10.39 -23.36
N PHE A 68 4.38 -11.02 -22.21
CA PHE A 68 5.64 -11.00 -21.46
C PHE A 68 6.57 -12.07 -21.99
N PHE A 69 7.85 -11.77 -22.04
CA PHE A 69 8.89 -12.67 -22.49
C PHE A 69 10.26 -12.27 -21.94
N LYS A 70 11.16 -13.23 -21.93
CA LYS A 70 12.57 -13.02 -21.65
C LYS A 70 13.29 -12.83 -22.97
N ASP A 71 14.01 -11.72 -23.15
CA ASP A 71 14.79 -11.49 -24.36
C ASP A 71 16.12 -12.28 -24.36
N SER A 72 16.91 -12.14 -25.44
CA SER A 72 18.21 -12.81 -25.60
C SER A 72 19.20 -12.48 -24.50
N ASP A 73 19.12 -11.28 -23.93
CA ASP A 73 20.01 -10.80 -22.86
C ASP A 73 19.50 -11.19 -21.47
N GLY A 74 18.40 -11.91 -21.40
CA GLY A 74 17.77 -12.36 -20.17
C GLY A 74 16.92 -11.30 -19.48
N LYS A 75 16.63 -10.16 -20.14
CA LYS A 75 15.75 -9.11 -19.62
C LYS A 75 14.30 -9.52 -19.73
N LEU A 76 13.51 -9.20 -18.70
CA LEU A 76 12.06 -9.31 -18.80
C LEU A 76 11.50 -8.13 -19.59
N LYS A 77 10.80 -8.43 -20.67
CA LYS A 77 10.10 -7.46 -21.51
C LYS A 77 8.64 -7.84 -21.68
N PHE A 78 7.83 -6.88 -22.10
CA PHE A 78 6.51 -7.18 -22.62
C PHE A 78 6.21 -6.35 -23.86
N LYS A 79 5.44 -6.94 -24.76
CA LYS A 79 4.93 -6.33 -26.00
C LYS A 79 3.44 -6.10 -25.85
N THR A 80 2.97 -4.87 -26.08
CA THR A 80 1.54 -4.54 -26.16
C THR A 80 1.07 -4.53 -27.60
N GLU A 81 -0.12 -5.03 -27.84
CA GLU A 81 -0.76 -5.08 -29.16
C GLU A 81 -2.22 -4.62 -29.04
N ASN A 82 -2.59 -3.67 -29.87
CA ASN A 82 -3.95 -3.16 -29.93
C ASN A 82 -4.85 -4.21 -30.61
N MET A 83 -5.92 -4.63 -29.91
CA MET A 83 -6.84 -5.65 -30.45
C MET A 83 -7.99 -5.05 -31.24
N ARG A 84 -8.19 -3.73 -31.17
CA ARG A 84 -9.25 -3.03 -31.88
C ARG A 84 -8.77 -2.33 -33.15
N ASP A 85 -7.46 -2.15 -33.28
CA ASP A 85 -6.85 -1.51 -34.46
C ASP A 85 -5.49 -2.12 -34.74
N SER A 86 -5.44 -3.03 -35.72
CA SER A 86 -4.20 -3.71 -36.11
C SER A 86 -3.17 -2.78 -36.78
N SER A 87 -3.57 -1.59 -37.20
CA SER A 87 -2.67 -0.57 -37.77
C SER A 87 -1.92 0.23 -36.71
N ASP A 88 -2.39 0.19 -35.45
CA ASP A 88 -1.71 0.84 -34.34
C ASP A 88 -0.43 0.07 -33.99
N PRO A 89 0.76 0.69 -34.04
CA PRO A 89 1.99 -0.05 -33.90
C PRO A 89 2.14 -0.63 -32.50
N ALA A 90 2.51 -1.90 -32.43
CA ALA A 90 2.82 -2.57 -31.18
C ALA A 90 3.99 -1.88 -30.45
N ARG A 91 3.99 -1.87 -29.13
CA ARG A 91 5.03 -1.26 -28.30
C ARG A 91 5.70 -2.30 -27.42
N THR A 92 7.00 -2.17 -27.22
CA THR A 92 7.76 -3.07 -26.35
C THR A 92 8.40 -2.28 -25.21
N TYR A 93 8.25 -2.78 -24.00
CA TYR A 93 8.77 -2.16 -22.79
C TYR A 93 9.63 -3.15 -22.01
N THR A 94 10.66 -2.62 -21.33
CA THR A 94 11.50 -3.41 -20.42
C THR A 94 11.00 -3.26 -18.98
N VAL A 95 10.87 -4.38 -18.27
CA VAL A 95 10.61 -4.37 -16.83
C VAL A 95 11.92 -4.26 -16.09
N GLU A 96 12.14 -3.13 -15.44
CA GLU A 96 13.40 -2.80 -14.76
C GLU A 96 13.36 -3.08 -13.28
N MET A 97 12.16 -3.02 -12.67
CA MET A 97 12.02 -3.09 -11.23
C MET A 97 10.73 -3.81 -10.83
N THR A 98 10.75 -4.44 -9.65
CA THR A 98 9.53 -4.90 -8.98
C THR A 98 9.44 -4.27 -7.59
N TYR A 99 8.23 -4.08 -7.08
CA TYR A 99 8.02 -3.60 -5.72
C TYR A 99 6.78 -4.25 -5.09
N GLY A 100 6.75 -4.21 -3.77
CA GLY A 100 5.71 -4.82 -2.96
C GLY A 100 6.24 -5.94 -2.07
N GLY A 101 5.35 -6.57 -1.31
CA GLY A 101 5.71 -7.62 -0.36
C GLY A 101 5.50 -9.03 -0.90
N ALA A 102 6.37 -9.95 -0.52
CA ALA A 102 6.30 -11.37 -0.90
C ALA A 102 4.99 -12.04 -0.50
N LEU A 103 4.32 -11.53 0.53
CA LEU A 103 3.15 -12.18 1.12
C LEU A 103 1.81 -11.71 0.54
N TYR A 104 1.75 -10.50 0.00
CA TYR A 104 0.48 -9.89 -0.36
C TYR A 104 0.37 -9.58 -1.84
N LYS A 105 1.26 -8.76 -2.36
CA LYS A 105 1.21 -8.32 -3.74
C LYS A 105 2.58 -7.89 -4.24
N GLN A 106 2.85 -8.19 -5.50
CA GLN A 106 4.04 -7.77 -6.20
C GLN A 106 3.62 -7.05 -7.47
N ARG A 107 4.26 -5.94 -7.78
CA ARG A 107 4.02 -5.12 -8.95
C ARG A 107 5.27 -5.04 -9.79
N TYR A 108 5.08 -4.89 -11.08
CA TYR A 108 6.15 -4.87 -12.07
C TYR A 108 6.20 -3.49 -12.69
N LEU A 109 7.38 -2.86 -12.65
CA LEU A 109 7.61 -1.53 -13.17
C LEU A 109 8.34 -1.61 -14.50
N TYR A 110 7.75 -1.00 -15.51
CA TYR A 110 8.37 -0.86 -16.83
C TYR A 110 8.88 0.54 -17.04
N LYS A 111 9.89 0.69 -17.92
CA LYS A 111 10.58 1.93 -18.19
C LYS A 111 10.06 2.62 -19.44
N VAL A 112 9.81 3.92 -19.34
CA VAL A 112 9.56 4.82 -20.47
C VAL A 112 10.41 6.09 -20.24
N GLY A 113 11.32 6.40 -21.16
CA GLY A 113 12.32 7.43 -20.95
C GLY A 113 13.18 7.10 -19.71
N LYS A 114 13.27 8.03 -18.77
CA LYS A 114 13.95 7.82 -17.48
C LYS A 114 13.03 7.33 -16.37
N ASN A 115 11.71 7.26 -16.63
CA ASN A 115 10.70 7.00 -15.61
C ASN A 115 10.17 5.58 -15.61
N LEU A 116 9.75 5.12 -14.44
CA LEU A 116 9.18 3.81 -14.19
C LEU A 116 7.68 3.90 -13.93
N PHE A 117 6.93 2.92 -14.43
CA PHE A 117 5.48 2.88 -14.30
C PHE A 117 5.00 1.48 -13.92
N PRO A 118 4.06 1.36 -12.98
CA PRO A 118 3.46 0.08 -12.64
C PRO A 118 2.46 -0.37 -13.73
N PHE A 119 2.36 -1.70 -13.94
CA PHE A 119 1.50 -2.23 -14.97
C PHE A 119 0.57 -3.34 -14.46
N VAL A 120 1.13 -4.46 -14.00
CA VAL A 120 0.35 -5.59 -13.50
C VAL A 120 0.74 -5.90 -12.06
N GLN A 121 -0.20 -6.46 -11.33
CA GLN A 121 0.00 -6.91 -9.96
C GLN A 121 -0.23 -8.40 -9.85
N HIS A 122 0.69 -9.08 -9.20
CA HIS A 122 0.57 -10.47 -8.78
C HIS A 122 0.30 -10.54 -7.28
N ASN A 123 -0.69 -11.33 -6.87
CA ASN A 123 -1.00 -11.63 -5.49
C ASN A 123 -0.53 -13.07 -5.19
N PRO A 124 0.65 -13.28 -4.57
CA PRO A 124 1.29 -14.61 -4.51
C PRO A 124 0.46 -15.68 -3.81
N LYS A 125 -0.27 -15.32 -2.78
CA LYS A 125 -1.13 -16.25 -2.03
C LYS A 125 -2.52 -16.41 -2.64
N GLY A 126 -2.66 -16.06 -3.92
CA GLY A 126 -3.99 -15.90 -4.45
C GLY A 126 -4.77 -15.15 -3.38
N ASP A 127 -5.48 -14.28 -3.48
CA ASP A 127 -6.06 -13.52 -2.40
C ASP A 127 -6.82 -14.44 -1.43
N GLU A 128 -6.19 -14.88 -0.34
CA GLU A 128 -6.86 -15.73 0.67
C GLU A 128 -8.11 -15.06 1.22
N SER A 129 -8.15 -13.72 1.23
CA SER A 129 -9.36 -12.96 1.54
C SER A 129 -10.43 -13.11 0.46
N TYR A 130 -10.12 -13.75 -0.65
CA TYR A 130 -10.98 -13.86 -1.82
C TYR A 130 -11.04 -15.29 -2.42
N ASN A 131 -10.37 -16.27 -1.81
CA ASN A 131 -10.25 -17.65 -2.33
C ASN A 131 -11.58 -18.36 -2.55
N ASP A 132 -12.59 -18.01 -1.78
CA ASP A 132 -13.95 -18.55 -1.90
C ASP A 132 -14.67 -18.11 -3.19
N ARG A 133 -14.04 -17.27 -4.03
CA ARG A 133 -14.70 -16.62 -5.16
C ARG A 133 -13.97 -16.71 -6.49
N GLY A 134 -13.06 -17.67 -6.62
CA GLY A 134 -12.41 -18.00 -7.91
C GLY A 134 -11.50 -16.89 -8.44
N ARG A 135 -10.90 -16.09 -7.59
CA ARG A 135 -10.08 -14.99 -8.02
C ARG A 135 -8.71 -15.43 -8.48
N LYS A 136 -8.35 -14.86 -9.60
CA LYS A 136 -7.07 -15.10 -10.24
C LYS A 136 -5.97 -14.30 -9.55
N PRO A 137 -4.73 -14.79 -9.49
CA PRO A 137 -3.62 -14.13 -8.83
C PRO A 137 -3.21 -12.81 -9.51
N TRP A 138 -3.55 -12.64 -10.78
CA TRP A 138 -3.19 -11.45 -11.56
C TRP A 138 -4.28 -10.40 -11.56
N ARG A 139 -3.85 -9.14 -11.42
CA ARG A 139 -4.72 -7.97 -11.45
C ARG A 139 -4.17 -6.89 -12.37
N ASP A 140 -5.06 -6.17 -13.01
CA ASP A 140 -4.74 -4.87 -13.60
C ASP A 140 -4.26 -3.90 -12.52
N TYR A 141 -3.20 -3.17 -12.84
CA TYR A 141 -2.73 -2.08 -12.01
C TYR A 141 -2.26 -0.91 -12.90
N HIS A 142 -3.22 -0.07 -13.28
CA HIS A 142 -3.03 1.06 -14.18
C HIS A 142 -2.72 0.70 -15.66
N ALA A 143 -3.27 -0.38 -16.17
CA ALA A 143 -3.17 -0.70 -17.59
C ALA A 143 -3.83 0.36 -18.50
N ASP A 144 -4.74 1.16 -17.95
CA ASP A 144 -5.34 2.32 -18.61
C ASP A 144 -4.33 3.46 -18.93
N TRP A 145 -3.10 3.35 -18.48
CA TRP A 145 -2.02 4.26 -18.87
C TRP A 145 -1.32 3.82 -20.16
N LEU A 146 -1.60 2.63 -20.64
CA LEU A 146 -1.06 2.10 -21.90
C LEU A 146 -2.08 2.08 -23.04
N PHE A 147 -3.36 2.28 -22.74
CA PHE A 147 -4.41 2.28 -23.75
C PHE A 147 -5.48 3.34 -23.47
N ASN A 148 -5.80 4.13 -24.47
CA ASN A 148 -6.85 5.14 -24.41
C ASN A 148 -8.14 4.60 -25.03
N GLU A 149 -9.12 4.30 -24.19
CA GLU A 149 -10.44 3.79 -24.61
C GLU A 149 -11.22 4.75 -25.50
N GLY A 150 -11.00 6.06 -25.36
CA GLY A 150 -11.70 7.07 -26.16
C GLY A 150 -11.19 7.18 -27.60
N THR A 151 -9.91 6.89 -27.81
CA THR A 151 -9.27 6.95 -29.13
C THR A 151 -8.98 5.56 -29.73
N ASN A 152 -9.16 4.52 -28.93
CA ASN A 152 -8.78 3.13 -29.27
C ASN A 152 -7.30 3.00 -29.71
N LYS A 153 -6.39 3.68 -28.99
CA LYS A 153 -4.96 3.69 -29.31
C LYS A 153 -4.11 3.30 -28.12
N LEU A 154 -2.99 2.62 -28.39
CA LEU A 154 -1.91 2.47 -27.43
C LEU A 154 -1.29 3.86 -27.15
N ILE A 155 -1.03 4.14 -25.90
CA ILE A 155 -0.45 5.42 -25.44
C ILE A 155 0.75 5.15 -24.53
N ASP A 156 1.59 6.15 -24.32
CA ASP A 156 2.57 6.14 -23.26
C ASP A 156 1.96 6.65 -21.95
N PRO A 157 2.45 6.16 -20.79
CA PRO A 157 1.92 6.56 -19.50
C PRO A 157 2.19 8.04 -19.23
N PRO A 158 1.28 8.73 -18.51
CA PRO A 158 1.54 10.12 -18.12
C PRO A 158 2.75 10.21 -17.20
N ILE A 159 3.75 10.99 -17.56
CA ILE A 159 4.99 11.17 -16.76
C ILE A 159 4.70 11.59 -15.32
N ALA A 160 3.64 12.41 -15.11
CA ALA A 160 3.19 12.80 -13.79
C ALA A 160 2.71 11.65 -12.88
N LYS A 161 2.57 10.43 -13.44
CA LYS A 161 2.17 9.20 -12.75
C LYS A 161 3.34 8.23 -12.56
N SER A 162 4.55 8.69 -12.80
CA SER A 162 5.75 7.87 -12.64
C SER A 162 5.93 7.40 -11.19
N PHE A 163 6.61 6.27 -11.04
CA PHE A 163 6.95 5.70 -9.74
C PHE A 163 7.81 6.66 -8.91
N GLU A 164 8.74 7.35 -9.55
CA GLU A 164 9.61 8.34 -8.94
C GLU A 164 8.81 9.42 -8.22
N LYS A 165 7.76 9.90 -8.87
CA LYS A 165 6.91 10.97 -8.34
C LYS A 165 5.83 10.47 -7.36
N GLU A 166 5.20 9.33 -7.65
CA GLU A 166 3.98 8.90 -6.93
C GLU A 166 4.27 7.89 -5.80
N CYS A 167 5.42 7.18 -5.85
CA CYS A 167 5.64 6.00 -5.02
C CYS A 167 6.96 6.00 -4.25
N ALA A 168 8.04 6.50 -4.86
CA ALA A 168 9.40 6.29 -4.41
C ALA A 168 9.67 6.82 -3.00
N SER A 169 9.01 7.88 -2.54
CA SER A 169 9.21 8.42 -1.19
C SER A 169 8.93 7.43 -0.07
N CYS A 170 7.99 6.52 -0.30
CA CYS A 170 7.67 5.45 0.67
C CYS A 170 8.47 4.17 0.40
N HIS A 171 9.29 4.15 -0.65
CA HIS A 171 10.03 2.97 -1.09
C HIS A 171 11.56 3.14 -1.11
N TYR A 172 12.07 4.38 -0.98
CA TYR A 172 13.49 4.69 -0.94
C TYR A 172 13.90 5.29 0.41
N THR A 173 15.13 5.05 0.82
CA THR A 173 15.70 5.68 2.00
C THR A 173 16.24 7.05 1.64
N GLY A 174 15.84 8.10 2.39
CA GLY A 174 16.30 9.46 2.19
C GLY A 174 15.90 10.07 0.84
N TYR A 175 14.70 9.74 0.38
CA TYR A 175 14.17 10.15 -0.92
C TYR A 175 14.33 11.65 -1.21
N THR A 176 14.75 11.93 -2.44
CA THR A 176 14.71 13.25 -3.06
C THR A 176 14.03 13.17 -4.42
N LEU A 177 13.51 14.29 -4.92
CA LEU A 177 12.88 14.36 -6.23
C LEU A 177 13.39 15.54 -7.02
N THR A 178 13.83 15.30 -8.25
CA THR A 178 14.23 16.34 -9.21
C THR A 178 13.42 16.19 -10.48
N LYS A 179 12.96 17.29 -11.04
CA LYS A 179 12.33 17.34 -12.36
C LYS A 179 13.32 17.82 -13.39
N THR A 180 13.50 17.07 -14.47
CA THR A 180 14.39 17.47 -15.56
C THR A 180 13.77 18.56 -16.42
N PRO A 181 14.56 19.28 -17.24
CA PRO A 181 14.05 20.24 -18.20
C PRO A 181 13.05 19.62 -19.19
N GLU A 182 13.22 18.35 -19.53
CA GLU A 182 12.36 17.58 -20.43
C GLU A 182 11.05 17.14 -19.76
N GLY A 183 10.91 17.39 -18.45
CA GLY A 183 9.71 17.10 -17.67
C GLY A 183 9.67 15.75 -17.01
N GLU A 184 10.73 14.95 -17.14
CA GLU A 184 10.89 13.66 -16.45
C GLU A 184 11.22 13.86 -14.96
N TYR A 185 11.04 12.83 -14.15
CA TYR A 185 11.34 12.84 -12.72
C TYR A 185 12.50 11.92 -12.40
N ILE A 186 13.44 12.40 -11.58
CA ILE A 186 14.53 11.60 -11.03
C ILE A 186 14.32 11.53 -9.52
N ALA A 187 14.20 10.32 -9.00
CA ALA A 187 14.12 10.06 -7.57
C ALA A 187 15.51 9.63 -7.07
N GLY A 188 16.10 10.39 -6.20
CA GLY A 188 17.32 10.01 -5.51
C GLY A 188 17.01 9.29 -4.19
N ALA A 189 18.01 8.58 -3.68
CA ALA A 189 18.03 7.96 -2.37
C ALA A 189 19.39 8.16 -1.71
N VAL A 190 19.51 7.78 -0.43
CA VAL A 190 20.82 7.79 0.25
C VAL A 190 21.80 6.90 -0.50
N ASN A 191 23.03 7.38 -0.64
CA ASN A 191 24.11 6.61 -1.24
C ASN A 191 24.47 5.41 -0.36
N ASP A 192 24.53 4.24 -0.97
CA ASP A 192 24.94 2.99 -0.36
C ASP A 192 26.21 2.45 -1.01
N PRO A 193 27.39 2.61 -0.38
CA PRO A 193 28.65 2.12 -0.97
C PRO A 193 28.68 0.61 -1.25
N ASN A 194 27.79 -0.14 -0.59
CA ASN A 194 27.64 -1.58 -0.79
C ASN A 194 26.43 -1.90 -1.68
N GLY A 195 25.73 -0.89 -2.17
CA GLY A 195 24.60 -1.02 -3.07
C GLY A 195 25.02 -1.50 -4.46
N GLU A 196 24.04 -1.98 -5.21
CA GLU A 196 24.28 -2.48 -6.56
C GLU A 196 23.69 -1.59 -7.64
N PHE A 197 22.79 -0.67 -7.27
CA PHE A 197 21.96 0.07 -8.20
C PHE A 197 22.06 1.57 -8.00
N ASP A 198 22.60 2.24 -8.99
CA ASP A 198 22.54 3.68 -9.17
C ASP A 198 21.23 4.02 -9.88
N ILE A 199 20.24 4.52 -9.13
CA ILE A 199 18.90 4.80 -9.64
C ILE A 199 18.72 6.22 -10.15
N ASP A 200 19.54 7.16 -9.71
CA ASP A 200 19.50 8.57 -10.10
C ASP A 200 20.56 8.95 -11.13
N GLY A 201 21.49 8.05 -11.43
CA GLY A 201 22.47 8.19 -12.49
C GLY A 201 23.65 9.08 -12.11
N ASP A 202 23.94 9.26 -10.83
CA ASP A 202 25.04 10.07 -10.32
C ASP A 202 26.38 9.31 -10.24
N GLY A 203 26.38 8.01 -10.54
CA GLY A 203 27.52 7.12 -10.47
C GLY A 203 27.74 6.46 -9.11
N THR A 204 26.84 6.69 -8.15
CA THR A 204 26.92 6.12 -6.81
C THR A 204 25.70 5.22 -6.56
N PRO A 205 25.89 3.98 -6.05
CA PRO A 205 24.76 3.12 -5.70
C PRO A 205 23.89 3.73 -4.59
N ASN A 206 22.60 3.41 -4.61
CA ASN A 206 21.59 3.96 -3.72
C ASN A 206 20.98 2.91 -2.78
N GLU A 207 20.56 3.34 -1.58
CA GLU A 207 19.83 2.51 -0.62
C GLU A 207 18.34 2.45 -1.00
N LEU A 208 17.93 1.32 -1.58
CA LEU A 208 16.53 1.02 -1.89
C LEU A 208 15.81 0.40 -0.69
N ASN A 209 14.48 0.51 -0.68
CA ASN A 209 13.62 0.11 0.42
C ASN A 209 13.73 1.06 1.63
N ILE A 210 13.10 0.69 2.73
CA ILE A 210 13.11 1.46 3.97
C ILE A 210 14.24 0.95 4.85
N GLY A 211 15.32 1.69 4.88
CA GLY A 211 16.49 1.43 5.68
C GLY A 211 16.46 2.08 7.05
N CYS A 212 17.58 1.99 7.75
CA CYS A 212 17.72 2.52 9.10
C CYS A 212 17.53 4.04 9.16
N GLU A 213 18.02 4.75 8.17
CA GLU A 213 18.02 6.20 8.15
C GLU A 213 16.63 6.82 7.98
N ASN A 214 15.66 6.07 7.43
CA ASN A 214 14.27 6.54 7.39
C ASN A 214 13.65 6.78 8.77
N CYS A 215 14.13 6.06 9.77
CA CYS A 215 13.63 6.17 11.15
C CYS A 215 14.62 6.83 12.11
N HIS A 216 15.90 6.68 11.83
CA HIS A 216 16.98 7.13 12.71
C HIS A 216 17.71 8.39 12.24
N GLY A 217 17.44 8.85 11.01
CA GLY A 217 18.16 9.95 10.38
C GLY A 217 19.54 9.54 9.87
N PRO A 218 20.29 10.48 9.26
CA PRO A 218 21.59 10.22 8.65
C PRO A 218 22.59 9.55 9.60
N GLY A 219 23.17 8.43 9.17
CA GLY A 219 24.01 7.57 10.00
C GLY A 219 25.52 7.82 9.89
N SER A 220 26.00 8.61 8.93
CA SER A 220 27.42 8.82 8.68
C SER A 220 28.20 9.30 9.91
N ALA A 221 27.69 10.30 10.62
CA ALA A 221 28.26 10.77 11.87
C ALA A 221 28.19 9.72 12.99
N HIS A 222 27.15 8.89 12.99
CA HIS A 222 26.97 7.84 13.97
C HIS A 222 28.01 6.72 13.84
N VAL A 223 28.28 6.26 12.62
CA VAL A 223 29.22 5.16 12.42
C VAL A 223 30.66 5.55 12.74
N THR A 224 31.03 6.81 12.53
CA THR A 224 32.36 7.37 12.81
C THR A 224 32.54 7.87 14.25
N ALA A 225 31.47 8.08 15.00
CA ALA A 225 31.53 8.62 16.35
C ALA A 225 32.16 7.64 17.34
N SER A 226 32.89 8.18 18.33
CA SER A 226 33.36 7.40 19.47
C SER A 226 32.16 6.83 20.28
N LYS A 227 32.39 5.71 20.98
CA LYS A 227 31.35 5.04 21.78
C LYS A 227 30.58 6.00 22.71
N ALA A 228 31.27 6.96 23.30
CA ALA A 228 30.66 7.93 24.22
C ALA A 228 29.73 8.94 23.51
N LYS A 229 29.95 9.21 22.21
CA LYS A 229 29.18 10.18 21.42
C LYS A 229 28.13 9.52 20.51
N LYS A 230 28.15 8.21 20.31
CA LYS A 230 27.26 7.54 19.35
C LYS A 230 25.78 7.86 19.58
N ALA A 231 25.32 7.85 20.82
CA ALA A 231 23.92 8.08 21.12
C ALA A 231 23.41 9.49 20.77
N SER A 232 24.31 10.49 20.69
CA SER A 232 23.96 11.88 20.35
C SER A 232 24.01 12.19 18.86
N THR A 233 24.53 11.26 18.04
CA THR A 233 24.73 11.44 16.59
C THR A 233 23.65 10.79 15.75
N ILE A 234 22.63 10.21 16.38
CA ILE A 234 21.52 9.55 15.68
C ILE A 234 20.22 9.75 16.47
N VAL A 235 19.11 9.79 15.79
CA VAL A 235 17.80 9.86 16.42
C VAL A 235 17.43 8.49 17.00
N SER A 236 16.95 8.50 18.25
CA SER A 236 16.38 7.31 18.90
C SER A 236 14.85 7.46 18.98
N PRO A 237 14.07 6.86 18.07
CA PRO A 237 12.62 7.08 18.02
C PRO A 237 11.90 6.77 19.34
N GLY A 238 12.37 5.77 20.08
CA GLY A 238 11.81 5.42 21.39
C GLY A 238 12.06 6.45 22.51
N LYS A 239 12.94 7.43 22.29
CA LYS A 239 13.22 8.54 23.22
C LYS A 239 12.54 9.85 22.82
N LEU A 240 11.90 9.88 21.66
CA LEU A 240 11.13 11.03 21.19
C LEU A 240 9.78 11.11 21.94
N SER A 241 9.16 12.29 21.90
CA SER A 241 7.74 12.38 22.28
C SER A 241 6.91 11.46 21.41
N THR A 242 5.78 11.01 21.94
CA THR A 242 4.84 10.13 21.24
C THR A 242 4.44 10.68 19.86
N GLU A 243 4.21 11.98 19.79
CA GLU A 243 3.88 12.70 18.57
C GLU A 243 5.03 12.59 17.54
N ARG A 244 6.26 12.98 17.90
CA ARG A 244 7.42 12.93 16.99
C ARG A 244 7.76 11.51 16.56
N SER A 245 7.66 10.55 17.48
CA SER A 245 7.84 9.13 17.17
C SER A 245 6.80 8.62 16.16
N SER A 246 5.55 9.04 16.30
CA SER A 246 4.47 8.63 15.40
C SER A 246 4.56 9.27 14.02
N VAL A 247 5.03 10.52 13.92
CA VAL A 247 5.23 11.21 12.63
C VAL A 247 6.24 10.47 11.73
N ILE A 248 7.23 9.80 12.32
CA ILE A 248 8.18 8.97 11.56
C ILE A 248 7.43 7.91 10.72
N CYS A 249 6.42 7.27 11.30
CA CYS A 249 5.57 6.33 10.55
C CYS A 249 4.59 7.07 9.64
N GLY A 250 4.07 8.19 10.11
CA GLY A 250 3.09 9.04 9.42
C GLY A 250 3.58 9.57 8.08
N GLN A 251 4.88 9.79 7.90
CA GLN A 251 5.44 10.26 6.63
C GLN A 251 5.10 9.35 5.44
N CYS A 252 4.84 8.07 5.68
CA CYS A 252 4.38 7.12 4.66
C CYS A 252 2.95 6.61 4.91
N HIS A 253 2.56 6.47 6.20
CA HIS A 253 1.28 5.88 6.59
C HIS A 253 0.15 6.90 6.78
N SER A 254 0.23 8.08 6.13
CA SER A 254 -0.85 9.08 6.07
C SER A 254 -1.37 9.34 4.66
N ARG A 255 -0.89 8.65 3.62
CA ARG A 255 -1.07 9.03 2.21
C ARG A 255 -0.72 10.50 2.00
N PRO A 256 0.47 10.90 2.33
CA PRO A 256 0.85 12.30 2.33
C PRO A 256 0.72 12.90 0.93
N GLN A 257 0.36 14.18 0.89
CA GLN A 257 0.47 15.02 -0.28
C GLN A 257 1.37 16.18 0.08
N GLY A 258 2.43 16.37 -0.69
CA GLY A 258 3.39 17.43 -0.43
C GLY A 258 2.72 18.82 -0.43
N ASN A 259 3.18 19.71 0.44
CA ASN A 259 2.66 21.08 0.55
C ASN A 259 2.95 21.94 -0.68
N LEU A 260 3.90 21.54 -1.52
CA LEU A 260 4.22 22.17 -2.81
C LEU A 260 3.39 21.61 -3.98
N LYS A 261 2.25 20.97 -3.71
CA LYS A 261 1.41 20.27 -4.69
C LYS A 261 2.11 19.08 -5.35
N ASN A 262 3.15 18.56 -4.72
CA ASN A 262 3.76 17.28 -5.06
C ASN A 262 2.98 16.17 -4.34
N ASP A 263 2.89 15.00 -4.98
CA ASP A 263 2.24 13.84 -4.35
C ASP A 263 3.13 13.17 -3.29
N GLN A 264 4.31 13.74 -3.01
CA GLN A 264 5.30 13.25 -2.07
C GLN A 264 5.47 14.20 -0.88
N PRO A 265 5.70 13.70 0.33
CA PRO A 265 5.87 14.52 1.52
C PRO A 265 7.27 15.14 1.59
N VAL A 266 7.58 16.03 0.65
CA VAL A 266 8.87 16.71 0.56
C VAL A 266 8.75 18.21 0.86
N ASN A 267 9.81 18.80 1.37
CA ASN A 267 9.92 20.24 1.62
C ASN A 267 10.20 21.03 0.32
N LYS A 268 10.40 22.33 0.46
CA LYS A 268 10.74 23.23 -0.66
C LYS A 268 12.03 22.85 -1.41
N ASP A 269 12.91 22.10 -0.76
CA ASP A 269 14.16 21.62 -1.33
C ASP A 269 14.03 20.18 -1.89
N ASN A 270 12.79 19.69 -2.05
CA ASN A 270 12.46 18.34 -2.52
C ASN A 270 13.05 17.20 -1.67
N LYS A 271 13.20 17.42 -0.38
CA LYS A 271 13.73 16.44 0.58
C LYS A 271 12.68 15.99 1.57
N MET A 272 12.74 14.73 1.95
CA MET A 272 11.93 14.15 3.03
C MET A 272 12.33 14.76 4.39
N MET A 273 11.43 14.64 5.38
CA MET A 273 11.71 15.10 6.75
C MET A 273 12.86 14.30 7.38
N ILE A 274 13.57 14.97 8.29
CA ILE A 274 14.52 14.31 9.19
C ILE A 274 13.75 13.73 10.37
N PRO A 275 13.97 12.45 10.75
CA PRO A 275 13.37 11.84 11.92
C PRO A 275 13.55 12.69 13.19
N GLY A 276 12.46 12.82 13.96
CA GLY A 276 12.42 13.73 15.11
C GLY A 276 11.76 15.08 14.82
N THR A 277 11.43 15.37 13.58
CA THR A 277 10.61 16.53 13.20
C THR A 277 9.28 16.53 13.98
N SER A 278 8.85 17.69 14.45
CA SER A 278 7.56 17.82 15.12
C SER A 278 6.40 17.64 14.12
N ARG A 279 5.22 17.27 14.63
CA ARG A 279 4.03 17.16 13.77
C ARG A 279 3.70 18.51 13.12
N ASN A 280 3.82 19.59 13.86
CA ASN A 280 3.57 20.93 13.33
C ASN A 280 4.53 21.28 12.19
N ASP A 281 5.82 21.05 12.37
CA ASP A 281 6.81 21.29 11.31
C ASP A 281 6.60 20.36 10.10
N TYR A 282 6.21 19.10 10.35
CA TYR A 282 5.89 18.17 9.30
C TYR A 282 4.71 18.66 8.45
N LEU A 283 3.62 19.06 9.07
CA LEU A 283 2.44 19.61 8.37
C LEU A 283 2.72 20.94 7.68
N THR A 284 3.58 21.78 8.26
CA THR A 284 3.90 23.10 7.68
C THR A 284 4.83 22.98 6.47
N ASN A 285 5.85 22.10 6.55
CA ASN A 285 6.95 22.11 5.60
C ASN A 285 6.95 20.94 4.62
N TYR A 286 6.26 19.83 4.91
CA TYR A 286 6.37 18.60 4.12
C TYR A 286 5.05 18.11 3.54
N THR A 287 3.94 18.29 4.24
CA THR A 287 2.66 17.78 3.81
C THR A 287 1.48 18.54 4.40
N THR A 288 0.36 18.55 3.70
CA THR A 288 -0.91 19.11 4.16
C THR A 288 -2.00 18.04 4.31
N ARG A 289 -1.68 16.76 4.09
CA ARG A 289 -2.70 15.72 3.86
C ARG A 289 -3.07 14.88 5.08
N GLU A 290 -3.13 15.41 6.27
CA GLU A 290 -3.73 14.64 7.37
C GLU A 290 -5.27 14.56 7.29
N ASP A 291 -5.91 15.57 6.70
CA ASP A 291 -7.37 15.68 6.58
C ASP A 291 -7.85 15.93 5.14
N ALA A 292 -6.98 15.71 4.15
CA ALA A 292 -7.28 16.04 2.77
C ALA A 292 -8.36 15.14 2.20
N ASP A 293 -9.30 15.75 1.53
CA ASP A 293 -10.36 15.17 0.72
C ASP A 293 -11.16 14.06 1.43
N ALA A 294 -11.98 14.49 2.40
CA ALA A 294 -12.87 13.60 3.15
C ALA A 294 -13.74 12.71 2.24
N LYS A 295 -14.09 13.16 1.05
CA LYS A 295 -14.91 12.36 0.10
C LYS A 295 -14.13 11.25 -0.57
N LYS A 296 -12.83 11.46 -0.81
CA LYS A 296 -11.97 10.51 -1.52
C LYS A 296 -11.33 9.49 -0.58
N ASP A 297 -10.83 9.94 0.55
CA ASP A 297 -9.97 9.16 1.42
C ASP A 297 -10.67 8.58 2.64
N TYR A 298 -11.88 9.05 2.96
CA TYR A 298 -12.67 8.57 4.09
C TYR A 298 -14.05 8.08 3.66
N TRP A 299 -14.62 7.23 4.48
CA TRP A 299 -16.03 6.88 4.42
C TRP A 299 -16.89 8.09 4.82
N ALA A 300 -18.18 7.99 4.54
CA ALA A 300 -19.12 9.09 4.79
C ALA A 300 -19.14 9.61 6.24
N ASP A 301 -18.69 8.81 7.21
CA ASP A 301 -18.53 9.21 8.60
C ASP A 301 -17.35 10.17 8.86
N GLY A 302 -16.49 10.40 7.86
CA GLY A 302 -15.30 11.24 7.98
C GLY A 302 -14.22 10.70 8.92
N MET A 303 -14.42 9.51 9.47
CA MET A 303 -13.54 8.90 10.47
C MET A 303 -12.77 7.71 9.92
N HIS A 304 -13.45 6.73 9.37
CA HIS A 304 -12.83 5.54 8.83
C HIS A 304 -12.16 5.80 7.50
N SER A 305 -10.88 5.52 7.42
CA SER A 305 -10.13 5.62 6.18
C SER A 305 -10.61 4.60 5.16
N LYS A 306 -10.66 5.03 3.90
CA LYS A 306 -11.15 4.27 2.75
C LYS A 306 -10.01 3.85 1.83
N SER A 307 -8.98 4.66 1.73
CA SER A 307 -7.82 4.43 0.90
C SER A 307 -6.65 3.83 1.71
N HIS A 308 -5.73 3.17 1.02
CA HIS A 308 -4.55 2.54 1.62
C HIS A 308 -3.60 3.53 2.29
N HIS A 309 -2.68 3.03 3.13
CA HIS A 309 -1.63 3.79 3.82
C HIS A 309 -2.15 4.95 4.68
N GLN A 310 -3.26 4.75 5.39
CA GLN A 310 -3.86 5.75 6.27
C GLN A 310 -3.90 5.31 7.75
N GLN A 311 -3.05 4.38 8.13
CA GLN A 311 -2.99 3.87 9.51
C GLN A 311 -2.68 4.98 10.51
N TYR A 312 -1.78 5.90 10.14
CA TYR A 312 -1.44 7.04 10.99
C TYR A 312 -2.63 8.00 11.17
N THR A 313 -3.34 8.33 10.09
CA THR A 313 -4.49 9.24 10.15
C THR A 313 -5.66 8.66 10.94
N ASP A 314 -5.90 7.35 10.84
CA ASP A 314 -6.87 6.67 11.69
C ASP A 314 -6.42 6.66 13.14
N PHE A 315 -5.15 6.34 13.40
CA PHE A 315 -4.60 6.25 14.76
C PHE A 315 -4.71 7.57 15.52
N ILE A 316 -4.34 8.70 14.92
CA ILE A 316 -4.43 10.01 15.59
C ILE A 316 -5.88 10.47 15.86
N LYS A 317 -6.86 9.92 15.13
CA LYS A 317 -8.28 10.12 15.39
C LYS A 317 -8.84 9.17 16.45
N SER A 318 -8.16 8.07 16.72
CA SER A 318 -8.60 7.01 17.62
C SER A 318 -8.64 7.42 19.08
N LYS A 319 -9.49 6.75 19.85
CA LYS A 319 -9.50 6.85 21.32
C LYS A 319 -8.19 6.34 21.94
N LYS A 320 -7.43 5.50 21.24
CA LYS A 320 -6.10 5.04 21.71
C LYS A 320 -5.11 6.17 21.75
N TYR A 321 -5.07 7.02 20.74
CA TYR A 321 -4.19 8.17 20.70
C TYR A 321 -4.69 9.32 21.60
N LYS A 322 -6.00 9.53 21.66
CA LYS A 322 -6.64 10.64 22.38
C LYS A 322 -7.00 10.32 23.83
N ASN A 323 -6.59 9.16 24.36
CA ASN A 323 -6.88 8.83 25.75
C ASN A 323 -6.07 9.72 26.71
N GLY A 324 -6.64 10.04 27.88
CA GLY A 324 -5.98 10.85 28.89
C GLY A 324 -5.03 10.10 29.82
N ASN A 325 -4.89 8.78 29.69
CA ASN A 325 -4.19 7.95 30.67
C ASN A 325 -2.76 7.60 30.26
N GLN A 326 -2.56 7.28 28.97
CA GLN A 326 -1.26 6.86 28.45
C GLN A 326 -1.06 7.36 27.03
N LEU A 327 0.03 8.06 26.81
CA LEU A 327 0.43 8.44 25.45
C LEU A 327 0.97 7.23 24.70
N LEU A 328 0.33 6.89 23.57
CA LEU A 328 0.69 5.76 22.73
C LEU A 328 1.23 6.23 21.39
N SER A 329 2.30 5.58 20.95
CA SER A 329 2.84 5.69 19.59
C SER A 329 2.68 4.37 18.84
N CYS A 330 2.97 4.37 17.56
CA CYS A 330 2.99 3.15 16.72
C CYS A 330 3.90 2.07 17.34
N ALA A 331 5.03 2.47 17.90
CA ALA A 331 6.01 1.58 18.52
C ALA A 331 5.54 0.92 19.83
N ASN A 332 4.41 1.32 20.40
CA ASN A 332 3.83 0.58 21.53
C ASN A 332 3.25 -0.76 21.10
N CYS A 333 2.69 -0.84 19.89
CA CYS A 333 2.09 -2.05 19.35
C CYS A 333 2.96 -2.77 18.31
N HIS A 334 3.84 -2.04 17.62
CA HIS A 334 4.72 -2.57 16.58
C HIS A 334 6.18 -2.59 17.03
N ASP A 335 6.92 -3.60 16.58
CA ASP A 335 8.38 -3.66 16.63
C ASP A 335 8.94 -3.40 15.23
N PRO A 336 9.42 -2.17 14.94
CA PRO A 336 9.94 -1.83 13.62
C PRO A 336 11.12 -2.69 13.17
N HIS A 337 11.86 -3.29 14.11
CA HIS A 337 12.98 -4.18 13.81
C HIS A 337 12.54 -5.63 13.53
N GLY A 338 11.28 -5.97 13.78
CA GLY A 338 10.71 -7.28 13.44
C GLY A 338 11.32 -8.46 14.22
N LYS A 339 11.75 -8.23 15.47
CA LYS A 339 12.41 -9.26 16.29
C LYS A 339 11.54 -10.47 16.56
N ASN A 340 10.24 -10.28 16.70
CA ASN A 340 9.31 -11.33 17.10
C ASN A 340 8.80 -12.19 15.92
N ALA A 341 9.19 -11.90 14.68
CA ALA A 341 8.70 -12.57 13.47
C ALA A 341 7.17 -12.65 13.33
N LEU A 342 6.43 -11.83 14.08
CA LEU A 342 4.97 -11.78 14.04
C LEU A 342 4.48 -10.99 12.83
N SER A 343 3.29 -11.32 12.37
CA SER A 343 2.64 -10.63 11.25
C SER A 343 2.54 -9.13 11.55
N HIS A 344 2.80 -8.31 10.53
CA HIS A 344 2.80 -6.84 10.61
C HIS A 344 3.75 -6.28 11.68
N GLN A 345 4.80 -7.02 12.06
CA GLN A 345 5.76 -6.62 13.09
C GLN A 345 5.10 -6.30 14.45
N ALA A 346 4.04 -7.00 14.80
CA ALA A 346 3.39 -6.83 16.10
C ALA A 346 4.31 -7.28 17.25
N LYS A 347 4.22 -6.61 18.39
CA LYS A 347 4.99 -6.96 19.59
C LYS A 347 4.49 -8.21 20.30
N ALA A 348 3.22 -8.52 20.16
CA ALA A 348 2.58 -9.73 20.66
C ALA A 348 1.57 -10.24 19.65
N GLU A 349 1.10 -11.47 19.82
CA GLU A 349 0.14 -12.09 18.91
C GLU A 349 -1.22 -11.34 18.95
N VAL A 350 -1.72 -11.03 17.77
CA VAL A 350 -3.00 -10.33 17.63
C VAL A 350 -4.17 -11.28 17.38
N LYS A 351 -3.90 -12.46 16.81
CA LYS A 351 -4.94 -13.45 16.50
C LYS A 351 -5.52 -14.13 17.72
N ASN A 352 -4.84 -14.12 18.86
CA ASN A 352 -5.31 -14.60 20.15
C ASN A 352 -5.63 -13.45 21.12
N SER A 353 -5.57 -12.20 20.64
CA SER A 353 -5.80 -10.97 21.41
C SER A 353 -4.73 -10.58 22.45
N ASP A 354 -3.62 -11.30 22.56
CA ASP A 354 -2.58 -11.03 23.59
C ASP A 354 -2.09 -9.59 23.58
N LEU A 355 -1.85 -9.04 22.37
CA LEU A 355 -1.43 -7.65 22.24
C LEU A 355 -2.42 -6.68 22.88
N CYS A 356 -3.71 -6.93 22.71
CA CYS A 356 -4.79 -6.06 23.22
C CYS A 356 -4.95 -6.22 24.74
N ILE A 357 -5.00 -7.46 25.19
CA ILE A 357 -5.23 -7.85 26.60
C ILE A 357 -4.03 -7.41 27.48
N SER A 358 -2.84 -7.26 26.95
CA SER A 358 -1.69 -6.75 27.68
C SER A 358 -1.99 -5.41 28.39
N CYS A 359 -2.85 -4.58 27.78
CA CYS A 359 -3.32 -3.30 28.37
C CYS A 359 -4.77 -3.36 28.83
N HIS A 360 -5.64 -4.14 28.15
CA HIS A 360 -7.07 -4.25 28.43
C HIS A 360 -7.41 -5.54 29.19
N LYS A 361 -6.76 -5.74 30.34
CA LYS A 361 -6.92 -6.95 31.17
C LYS A 361 -8.37 -7.19 31.61
N ASP A 362 -9.11 -6.12 31.85
CA ASP A 362 -10.52 -6.15 32.22
C ASP A 362 -11.47 -6.63 31.11
N LYS A 363 -10.94 -6.83 29.89
CA LYS A 363 -11.68 -7.34 28.72
C LYS A 363 -11.22 -8.74 28.30
N SER A 364 -10.47 -9.44 29.16
CA SER A 364 -9.99 -10.80 28.87
C SER A 364 -11.10 -11.83 28.76
N ASP A 365 -12.21 -11.66 29.48
CA ASP A 365 -13.42 -12.44 29.30
C ASP A 365 -14.20 -11.92 28.09
N MET A 366 -13.97 -12.52 26.94
CA MET A 366 -14.59 -12.12 25.67
C MET A 366 -16.10 -12.36 25.68
N LYS A 367 -16.58 -13.43 26.34
CA LYS A 367 -18.00 -13.76 26.43
C LYS A 367 -18.76 -12.70 27.24
N ALA A 368 -18.23 -12.34 28.40
CA ALA A 368 -18.79 -11.26 29.22
C ALA A 368 -18.71 -9.91 28.53
N HIS A 369 -17.58 -9.62 27.87
CA HIS A 369 -17.41 -8.38 27.14
C HIS A 369 -18.42 -8.21 26.00
N THR A 370 -18.63 -9.24 25.18
CA THR A 370 -19.60 -9.19 24.07
C THR A 370 -21.03 -9.15 24.56
N ALA A 371 -21.39 -9.91 25.60
CA ALA A 371 -22.72 -9.85 26.23
C ALA A 371 -23.04 -8.42 26.68
N ALA A 372 -22.10 -7.75 27.36
CA ALA A 372 -22.29 -6.40 27.87
C ALA A 372 -22.34 -5.32 26.77
N LYS A 373 -21.72 -5.53 25.61
CA LYS A 373 -21.58 -4.49 24.56
C LYS A 373 -22.52 -4.66 23.37
N VAL A 374 -22.85 -5.89 23.01
CA VAL A 374 -23.73 -6.18 21.87
C VAL A 374 -24.98 -6.96 22.25
N GLY A 375 -25.20 -7.17 23.53
CA GLY A 375 -26.40 -7.84 24.05
C GLY A 375 -26.41 -9.36 23.89
N MET A 376 -25.39 -9.95 23.28
CA MET A 376 -25.28 -11.39 23.06
C MET A 376 -23.87 -11.89 23.38
N PRO A 377 -23.74 -12.94 24.22
CA PRO A 377 -22.46 -13.58 24.45
C PRO A 377 -22.04 -14.34 23.19
N HIS A 378 -20.82 -14.12 22.74
CA HIS A 378 -20.27 -14.91 21.65
C HIS A 378 -19.62 -16.18 22.21
N GLU A 379 -20.21 -17.31 21.88
CA GLU A 379 -19.70 -18.62 22.27
C GLU A 379 -18.56 -19.10 21.36
N MET A 380 -18.54 -18.61 20.13
CA MET A 380 -17.44 -18.87 19.21
C MET A 380 -16.18 -18.14 19.67
N LYS A 381 -15.03 -18.75 19.42
CA LYS A 381 -13.72 -18.09 19.64
C LYS A 381 -13.58 -16.92 18.69
N ILE A 382 -13.74 -15.72 19.22
CA ILE A 382 -13.50 -14.45 18.51
C ILE A 382 -12.33 -13.71 19.15
N ASN A 383 -11.67 -12.86 18.38
CA ASN A 383 -10.55 -12.05 18.84
C ASN A 383 -10.93 -10.57 18.81
N CYS A 384 -10.23 -9.75 19.61
CA CYS A 384 -10.46 -8.31 19.64
C CYS A 384 -10.42 -7.67 18.24
N ILE A 385 -9.50 -8.13 17.40
CA ILE A 385 -9.32 -7.60 16.04
C ILE A 385 -10.50 -7.90 15.10
N ASP A 386 -11.30 -8.91 15.38
CA ASP A 386 -12.44 -9.27 14.52
C ASP A 386 -13.52 -8.16 14.53
N CYS A 387 -13.62 -7.44 15.64
CA CYS A 387 -14.55 -6.31 15.79
C CYS A 387 -13.82 -4.95 15.76
N HIS A 388 -12.67 -4.83 16.43
CA HIS A 388 -12.02 -3.56 16.69
C HIS A 388 -10.92 -3.17 15.69
N ASN A 389 -10.54 -4.04 14.77
CA ASN A 389 -9.52 -3.74 13.76
C ASN A 389 -10.00 -4.13 12.37
N THR A 390 -11.12 -3.52 11.97
CA THR A 390 -11.82 -3.86 10.74
C THR A 390 -11.09 -3.40 9.50
N LYS A 391 -11.24 -4.15 8.42
CA LYS A 391 -10.67 -3.80 7.12
C LYS A 391 -11.55 -2.78 6.43
N THR A 392 -11.33 -1.51 6.67
CA THR A 392 -12.07 -0.41 6.04
C THR A 392 -11.35 0.21 4.85
N MET A 393 -10.04 0.05 4.78
CA MET A 393 -9.20 0.60 3.73
C MET A 393 -8.96 -0.40 2.60
N GLN A 394 -8.72 0.13 1.41
CA GLN A 394 -8.55 -0.63 0.19
C GLN A 394 -7.20 -0.33 -0.47
N THR A 395 -6.46 -1.39 -0.82
CA THR A 395 -5.34 -1.30 -1.76
C THR A 395 -5.75 -1.81 -3.14
N GLY A 396 -4.81 -1.96 -4.06
CA GLY A 396 -5.07 -2.61 -5.35
C GLY A 396 -5.56 -4.06 -5.26
N ALA A 397 -5.57 -4.69 -4.07
CA ALA A 397 -6.17 -6.02 -3.87
C ALA A 397 -7.65 -5.93 -3.46
N GLY A 398 -8.12 -4.82 -2.91
CA GLY A 398 -9.52 -4.61 -2.56
C GLY A 398 -10.42 -4.34 -3.76
N PHE A 399 -11.74 -4.35 -3.58
CA PHE A 399 -12.72 -4.10 -4.66
C PHE A 399 -13.56 -2.86 -4.40
N SER A 400 -13.52 -1.92 -5.33
CA SER A 400 -14.23 -0.65 -5.22
C SER A 400 -15.74 -0.75 -5.38
N LYS A 401 -16.23 -1.72 -6.15
CA LYS A 401 -17.67 -1.93 -6.36
C LYS A 401 -18.30 -2.98 -5.43
N GLY A 402 -17.52 -3.62 -4.60
CA GLY A 402 -17.98 -4.75 -3.81
C GLY A 402 -18.22 -6.00 -4.65
N LEU A 403 -18.76 -7.02 -4.02
CA LEU A 403 -19.07 -8.31 -4.61
C LEU A 403 -20.53 -8.64 -4.37
N ALA A 404 -21.15 -9.24 -5.38
CA ALA A 404 -22.52 -9.74 -5.27
C ALA A 404 -22.59 -10.87 -4.24
N ARG A 405 -23.55 -10.78 -3.35
CA ARG A 405 -23.92 -11.82 -2.39
C ARG A 405 -25.00 -12.72 -2.99
N LYS A 406 -25.27 -13.86 -2.34
CA LYS A 406 -26.37 -14.76 -2.71
C LYS A 406 -27.74 -14.08 -2.67
N ASP A 407 -27.89 -13.06 -1.83
CA ASP A 407 -29.09 -12.23 -1.72
C ASP A 407 -29.19 -11.09 -2.75
N GLY A 408 -28.27 -11.06 -3.71
CA GLY A 408 -28.23 -10.03 -4.76
C GLY A 408 -27.66 -8.67 -4.31
N LYS A 409 -27.36 -8.47 -3.02
CA LYS A 409 -26.73 -7.25 -2.52
C LYS A 409 -25.22 -7.28 -2.67
N ASN A 410 -24.60 -6.14 -2.84
CA ASN A 410 -23.16 -6.02 -2.88
C ASN A 410 -22.58 -5.83 -1.48
N TYR A 411 -21.47 -6.48 -1.21
CA TYR A 411 -20.65 -6.18 -0.05
C TYR A 411 -19.23 -5.84 -0.49
N TRP A 412 -18.58 -5.04 0.32
CA TRP A 412 -17.25 -4.56 -0.01
C TRP A 412 -16.18 -5.53 0.46
N MET A 413 -15.07 -5.53 -0.27
CA MET A 413 -13.88 -6.29 0.08
C MET A 413 -12.72 -5.34 0.26
N ASN A 414 -12.41 -5.04 1.50
CA ASN A 414 -11.24 -4.25 1.87
C ASN A 414 -10.15 -5.16 2.42
N ASP A 415 -8.91 -4.76 2.25
CA ASP A 415 -7.75 -5.58 2.56
C ASP A 415 -6.81 -4.97 3.60
N VAL A 416 -7.02 -3.71 4.00
CA VAL A 416 -6.20 -3.01 4.97
C VAL A 416 -7.02 -2.58 6.18
N THR A 417 -6.49 -2.87 7.36
CA THR A 417 -7.16 -2.63 8.65
C THR A 417 -7.11 -1.17 9.07
N SER A 418 -8.23 -0.67 9.59
CA SER A 418 -8.32 0.62 10.25
C SER A 418 -7.61 0.62 11.59
N HIS A 419 -7.00 1.75 11.95
CA HIS A 419 -6.39 1.98 13.26
C HIS A 419 -7.22 2.92 14.15
N LEU A 420 -8.50 3.08 13.86
CA LEU A 420 -9.46 3.73 14.77
C LEU A 420 -9.76 2.88 16.01
N PHE A 421 -9.67 1.57 15.87
CA PHE A 421 -9.96 0.59 16.93
C PHE A 421 -11.37 0.70 17.50
N ASP A 422 -12.30 1.25 16.76
CA ASP A 422 -13.71 1.24 17.10
C ASP A 422 -14.45 0.10 16.36
N VAL A 423 -15.68 -0.17 16.80
CA VAL A 423 -16.51 -1.19 16.16
C VAL A 423 -17.47 -0.48 15.19
N PRO A 424 -17.32 -0.72 13.89
CA PRO A 424 -18.26 -0.16 12.91
C PRO A 424 -19.67 -0.68 13.17
N ARG A 425 -20.64 0.22 13.12
CA ARG A 425 -22.06 -0.11 13.36
C ARG A 425 -22.83 -0.15 12.06
N LYS A 426 -23.90 -0.94 12.04
CA LYS A 426 -24.84 -1.01 10.92
C LYS A 426 -25.68 0.28 10.81
N ASP A 427 -26.14 0.76 11.96
CA ASP A 427 -26.86 2.02 12.06
C ASP A 427 -25.86 3.18 12.15
N ASN A 428 -25.95 4.11 11.27
CA ASN A 428 -25.13 5.33 11.30
C ASN A 428 -25.80 6.42 12.15
N VAL A 429 -26.55 6.05 13.18
CA VAL A 429 -27.26 7.00 14.05
C VAL A 429 -26.24 7.92 14.73
N GLY A 430 -26.37 9.21 14.45
CA GLY A 430 -25.48 10.24 15.00
C GLY A 430 -24.14 10.40 14.27
N VAL A 431 -23.93 9.72 13.16
CA VAL A 431 -22.71 9.92 12.34
C VAL A 431 -22.90 11.16 11.46
N LYS A 432 -22.06 12.18 11.68
CA LYS A 432 -22.11 13.43 10.94
C LYS A 432 -21.87 13.19 9.44
N GLY A 433 -22.76 13.73 8.61
CA GLY A 433 -22.64 13.65 7.15
C GLY A 433 -23.17 12.37 6.50
N VAL A 434 -23.78 11.50 7.30
CA VAL A 434 -24.48 10.30 6.80
C VAL A 434 -25.99 10.50 7.01
N GLU A 435 -26.75 10.34 5.94
CA GLU A 435 -28.21 10.43 6.03
C GLU A 435 -28.79 9.33 6.93
N PRO A 436 -29.73 9.64 7.82
CA PRO A 436 -30.40 8.66 8.64
C PRO A 436 -30.96 7.50 7.79
N GLY A 437 -30.73 6.26 8.21
CA GLY A 437 -31.19 5.06 7.52
C GLY A 437 -30.32 4.59 6.34
N LYS A 438 -29.30 5.36 5.94
CA LYS A 438 -28.29 4.89 4.97
C LYS A 438 -27.07 4.35 5.70
N ALA A 439 -27.09 3.06 5.95
CA ALA A 439 -25.95 2.39 6.54
C ALA A 439 -24.69 2.53 5.67
N MET A 440 -23.55 2.75 6.29
CA MET A 440 -22.27 2.66 5.62
C MET A 440 -22.03 1.21 5.20
N PRO A 441 -21.86 0.91 3.91
CA PRO A 441 -21.88 -0.46 3.42
C PRO A 441 -20.68 -1.29 3.85
N ILE A 442 -19.64 -0.65 4.36
CA ILE A 442 -18.36 -1.33 4.54
C ILE A 442 -17.92 -1.54 5.96
N PRO A 443 -17.93 -0.56 6.85
CA PRO A 443 -17.27 -0.77 8.13
C PRO A 443 -17.82 -1.97 8.90
N TYR A 444 -19.13 -2.11 8.98
CA TYR A 444 -19.70 -3.23 9.74
C TYR A 444 -19.64 -4.57 8.99
N THR A 445 -19.68 -4.59 7.66
CA THR A 445 -19.58 -5.84 6.88
C THR A 445 -18.20 -6.49 6.97
N ASN A 446 -17.18 -5.72 7.27
CA ASN A 446 -15.84 -6.23 7.54
C ASN A 446 -15.58 -6.53 9.03
N ALA A 447 -16.55 -6.31 9.88
CA ALA A 447 -16.58 -6.70 11.29
C ALA A 447 -17.64 -7.80 11.52
N CYS A 448 -18.79 -7.42 12.07
CA CYS A 448 -19.89 -8.35 12.36
C CYS A 448 -20.41 -9.07 11.11
N GLY A 449 -20.54 -8.37 10.01
CA GLY A 449 -21.03 -8.91 8.74
C GLY A 449 -20.13 -9.97 8.09
N LYS A 450 -18.93 -10.19 8.62
CA LYS A 450 -18.04 -11.31 8.25
C LYS A 450 -18.64 -12.67 8.63
N CYS A 451 -19.28 -12.74 9.80
CA CYS A 451 -19.82 -13.96 10.39
C CYS A 451 -21.36 -13.96 10.39
N HIS A 452 -21.97 -12.79 10.54
CA HIS A 452 -23.41 -12.65 10.60
C HIS A 452 -24.01 -12.31 9.24
N ASN A 453 -25.15 -12.90 8.92
CA ASN A 453 -25.94 -12.47 7.78
C ASN A 453 -26.49 -11.07 8.07
N VAL A 454 -26.30 -10.15 7.14
CA VAL A 454 -26.63 -8.71 7.31
C VAL A 454 -28.10 -8.45 7.63
N GLU A 455 -28.99 -9.40 7.30
CA GLU A 455 -30.42 -9.29 7.54
C GLU A 455 -30.83 -9.60 9.00
N GLY A 456 -29.95 -10.24 9.76
CA GLY A 456 -30.20 -10.62 11.16
C GLY A 456 -29.51 -9.73 12.21
N LEU A 457 -28.85 -8.65 11.81
CA LEU A 457 -28.17 -7.72 12.72
C LEU A 457 -29.00 -6.46 12.96
#